data_71b9f68f7e7c1da3c864eed3040ec62a
#
_entry.id   71b9f68f7e7c1da3c864eed3040ec62a
#
_cell.length_a   1.000
_cell.length_b   1.000
_cell.length_c   1.000
_cell.angle_alpha   90.00
_cell.angle_beta   90.00
_cell.angle_gamma   90.00
#
_symmetry.space_group_name_H-M   'P 1'
#
loop_
_entity.id
_entity.type
_entity.pdbx_description
1 polymer ?
#
loop_
_entity_poly.entity_id
_entity_poly.type
_entity_poly.pdbx_seq_one_letter_code
_entity_poly.pdbx_strand_id
1 'polypeptide(L)'
;MFKRSFRSADRVDKSARLKKSNTTVRDPQKLSKLQQSLEDTLPVKRSLMSPIVTMTVGHEGRLFAAHEEVLCQSPFFERVCRDQYLGAQSKRISLPDEEPEVFSAVLEYLYKGDYYPRLLHNKHRNSWYLEDAVRSPGLSDPNNTTRGGRGAVEATMYVPSVDQCLLRDTVVYCAAERFGLEELKSLSLRKQGLQSGIDVGTILRSAQYAYDNTPDTDSRLRAHYLALIIRCRKTFKKSGTMQSEMEKGGKIFFDLFVAMCNHLDDVVEMTNSRTPRTI
;
A
#
# COMPACT_ATOMS: atom_id res chain seq x y z
N MET A 1 -52.62 2.25 -32.64
CA MET A 1 -52.63 3.02 -31.38
C MET A 1 -52.96 2.09 -30.23
N PHE A 2 -51.97 1.59 -29.52
CA PHE A 2 -52.21 0.84 -28.29
C PHE A 2 -51.33 1.43 -27.18
N LYS A 3 -51.99 2.14 -26.25
CA LYS A 3 -51.43 2.60 -24.99
C LYS A 3 -51.32 1.40 -24.03
N ARG A 4 -50.10 0.99 -23.65
CA ARG A 4 -49.91 0.09 -22.50
C ARG A 4 -49.62 0.91 -21.26
N SER A 5 -50.58 0.88 -20.36
CA SER A 5 -50.50 1.36 -18.99
C SER A 5 -49.62 0.45 -18.18
N PHE A 6 -48.51 0.97 -17.59
CA PHE A 6 -47.78 0.29 -16.55
C PHE A 6 -48.45 0.57 -15.20
N ARG A 7 -49.03 -0.48 -14.64
CA ARG A 7 -49.51 -0.47 -13.24
C ARG A 7 -48.31 -0.67 -12.32
N SER A 8 -48.12 0.32 -11.47
CA SER A 8 -47.29 0.23 -10.28
C SER A 8 -47.99 -0.68 -9.25
N ALA A 9 -47.45 -1.85 -8.99
CA ALA A 9 -47.82 -2.66 -7.86
C ALA A 9 -46.51 -3.00 -7.15
N ASP A 10 -46.30 -2.43 -5.95
CA ASP A 10 -45.70 -3.15 -4.87
C ASP A 10 -45.63 -2.31 -3.60
N ARG A 11 -46.68 -2.48 -2.83
CA ARG A 11 -46.62 -2.32 -1.39
C ARG A 11 -46.61 -3.71 -0.80
N VAL A 12 -45.47 -4.12 -0.28
CA VAL A 12 -45.38 -5.25 0.65
C VAL A 12 -45.09 -4.70 2.03
N ASP A 13 -46.18 -4.40 2.74
CA ASP A 13 -46.18 -4.27 4.19
C ASP A 13 -45.96 -5.66 4.79
N LYS A 14 -44.80 -5.90 5.35
CA LYS A 14 -44.60 -6.94 6.35
C LYS A 14 -43.89 -6.34 7.53
N SER A 15 -44.69 -5.88 8.48
CA SER A 15 -44.28 -5.65 9.85
C SER A 15 -43.70 -6.94 10.45
N ALA A 16 -42.39 -7.14 10.32
CA ALA A 16 -41.69 -8.14 11.06
C ALA A 16 -41.60 -7.62 12.52
N ARG A 17 -42.45 -8.15 13.37
CA ARG A 17 -42.32 -8.04 14.84
C ARG A 17 -40.93 -8.49 15.23
N LEU A 18 -40.08 -7.53 15.60
CA LEU A 18 -38.87 -7.77 16.34
C LEU A 18 -39.26 -8.40 17.70
N LYS A 19 -39.09 -9.69 17.82
CA LYS A 19 -39.08 -10.36 19.12
C LYS A 19 -37.90 -9.80 19.90
N LYS A 20 -38.17 -8.95 20.88
CA LYS A 20 -37.23 -8.63 21.97
C LYS A 20 -36.88 -9.94 22.66
N SER A 21 -35.73 -10.53 22.32
CA SER A 21 -35.12 -11.52 23.17
C SER A 21 -34.33 -10.79 24.25
N ASN A 22 -34.97 -10.60 25.38
CA ASN A 22 -34.27 -10.36 26.63
C ASN A 22 -33.53 -11.66 27.00
N THR A 23 -32.35 -11.82 26.52
CA THR A 23 -31.40 -12.79 27.04
C THR A 23 -30.23 -12.03 27.64
N THR A 24 -30.38 -11.69 28.90
CA THR A 24 -29.25 -11.45 29.81
C THR A 24 -28.53 -12.78 29.96
N VAL A 25 -27.72 -13.14 28.98
CA VAL A 25 -26.82 -14.28 29.12
C VAL A 25 -25.57 -13.80 29.82
N ARG A 26 -25.59 -13.85 31.13
CA ARG A 26 -24.39 -13.94 31.96
C ARG A 26 -23.87 -15.37 31.88
N ASP A 27 -23.31 -15.73 30.75
CA ASP A 27 -22.58 -16.97 30.62
C ASP A 27 -21.10 -16.68 30.92
N PRO A 28 -20.59 -17.08 32.09
CA PRO A 28 -19.23 -16.78 32.51
C PRO A 28 -18.19 -17.38 31.55
N GLN A 29 -18.52 -18.45 30.86
CA GLN A 29 -17.63 -19.05 29.85
C GLN A 29 -17.55 -18.23 28.55
N LYS A 30 -18.60 -17.49 28.18
CA LYS A 30 -18.54 -16.56 27.05
C LYS A 30 -17.80 -15.28 27.40
N LEU A 31 -17.93 -14.81 28.64
CA LEU A 31 -17.19 -13.64 29.12
C LEU A 31 -15.69 -13.96 29.19
N SER A 32 -15.30 -15.13 29.71
CA SER A 32 -13.90 -15.53 29.77
C SER A 32 -13.26 -15.73 28.38
N LYS A 33 -14.02 -16.30 27.42
CA LYS A 33 -13.56 -16.39 26.01
C LYS A 33 -13.47 -15.04 25.32
N LEU A 34 -14.36 -14.10 25.65
CA LEU A 34 -14.27 -12.73 25.12
C LEU A 34 -13.10 -11.96 25.74
N GLN A 35 -12.84 -12.13 27.02
CA GLN A 35 -11.68 -11.57 27.70
C GLN A 35 -10.37 -12.18 27.17
N GLN A 36 -10.31 -13.47 26.99
CA GLN A 36 -9.15 -14.15 26.41
C GLN A 36 -8.90 -13.71 24.96
N SER A 37 -9.96 -13.53 24.15
CA SER A 37 -9.87 -12.98 22.79
C SER A 37 -9.46 -11.51 22.76
N LEU A 38 -9.78 -10.73 23.79
CA LEU A 38 -9.34 -9.32 23.94
C LEU A 38 -7.87 -9.24 24.41
N GLU A 39 -7.43 -10.18 25.21
CA GLU A 39 -6.03 -10.30 25.65
C GLU A 39 -5.12 -10.81 24.51
N ASP A 40 -5.61 -11.75 23.70
CA ASP A 40 -4.89 -12.28 22.52
C ASP A 40 -4.84 -11.28 21.34
N THR A 41 -5.71 -10.25 21.30
CA THR A 41 -5.72 -9.24 20.23
C THR A 41 -4.93 -7.98 20.55
N LEU A 42 -4.28 -7.90 21.71
CA LEU A 42 -3.40 -6.80 22.06
C LEU A 42 -1.93 -7.27 22.20
N PRO A 43 -1.13 -7.25 21.12
CA PRO A 43 0.31 -7.48 21.25
C PRO A 43 1.05 -6.30 21.91
N VAL A 44 0.35 -5.33 22.51
CA VAL A 44 0.93 -4.12 23.12
C VAL A 44 0.65 -4.03 24.61
N LYS A 45 1.07 -5.06 25.36
CA LYS A 45 1.43 -4.90 26.78
C LYS A 45 2.87 -5.35 27.01
N ARG A 46 3.78 -4.92 26.12
CA ARG A 46 5.19 -4.92 26.44
C ARG A 46 5.52 -3.58 27.08
N SER A 47 6.12 -3.67 28.21
CA SER A 47 6.54 -2.58 29.08
C SER A 47 7.14 -1.41 28.27
N LEU A 48 6.55 -0.22 28.38
CA LEU A 48 7.11 1.05 27.90
C LEU A 48 8.45 1.42 28.59
N MET A 49 9.11 0.46 29.19
CA MET A 49 10.39 0.56 29.89
C MET A 49 11.60 0.21 29.02
N SER A 50 11.41 -0.06 27.72
CA SER A 50 12.57 -0.34 26.85
C SER A 50 13.37 0.94 26.61
N PRO A 51 14.70 0.86 26.51
CA PRO A 51 15.55 2.02 26.25
C PRO A 51 15.15 2.76 24.99
N ILE A 52 15.31 4.08 25.02
CA ILE A 52 15.07 4.92 23.83
C ILE A 52 16.36 4.99 23.03
N VAL A 53 16.25 4.69 21.76
CA VAL A 53 17.32 4.83 20.76
C VAL A 53 17.09 6.11 19.97
N THR A 54 18.11 6.94 19.86
CA THR A 54 18.09 8.16 19.02
C THR A 54 18.66 7.83 17.64
N MET A 55 17.94 8.23 16.60
CA MET A 55 18.36 8.02 15.21
C MET A 55 18.53 9.34 14.49
N THR A 56 19.59 9.45 13.70
CA THR A 56 19.85 10.58 12.82
C THR A 56 19.61 10.09 11.39
N VAL A 57 18.65 10.68 10.69
CA VAL A 57 18.17 10.23 9.39
C VAL A 57 18.32 11.31 8.35
N GLY A 58 18.79 10.93 7.17
CA GLY A 58 18.98 11.78 6.01
C GLY A 58 20.23 12.67 6.11
N HIS A 59 20.54 13.29 5.00
CA HIS A 59 21.70 14.21 4.90
C HIS A 59 21.57 15.43 5.81
N GLU A 60 20.33 15.88 6.06
CA GLU A 60 20.06 16.99 6.98
C GLU A 60 20.17 16.59 8.45
N GLY A 61 20.32 15.30 8.75
CA GLY A 61 20.47 14.80 10.11
C GLY A 61 19.23 14.95 10.98
N ARG A 62 18.03 14.75 10.43
CA ARG A 62 16.76 14.81 11.18
C ARG A 62 16.75 13.78 12.30
N LEU A 63 16.40 14.23 13.50
CA LEU A 63 16.40 13.37 14.68
C LEU A 63 15.07 12.64 14.87
N PHE A 64 15.17 11.35 15.14
CA PHE A 64 14.07 10.48 15.55
C PHE A 64 14.43 9.78 16.84
N ALA A 65 13.40 9.40 17.60
CA ALA A 65 13.57 8.62 18.82
C ALA A 65 12.52 7.50 18.82
N ALA A 66 12.95 6.28 19.13
CA ALA A 66 12.06 5.14 19.21
C ALA A 66 12.51 4.15 20.29
N HIS A 67 11.57 3.35 20.80
CA HIS A 67 11.85 2.30 21.75
C HIS A 67 12.62 1.17 21.06
N GLU A 68 13.69 0.71 21.67
CA GLU A 68 14.51 -0.35 21.13
C GLU A 68 13.72 -1.62 20.81
N GLU A 69 12.81 -2.01 21.69
CA GLU A 69 11.96 -3.19 21.49
C GLU A 69 11.08 -3.07 20.23
N VAL A 70 10.63 -1.85 19.90
CA VAL A 70 9.86 -1.59 18.67
C VAL A 70 10.76 -1.68 17.43
N LEU A 71 11.98 -1.11 17.51
CA LEU A 71 12.94 -1.18 16.42
C LEU A 71 13.38 -2.62 16.15
N CYS A 72 13.58 -3.43 17.18
CA CYS A 72 14.01 -4.83 17.08
C CYS A 72 12.97 -5.77 16.40
N GLN A 73 11.78 -5.27 16.06
CA GLN A 73 10.87 -5.97 15.13
C GLN A 73 11.47 -6.07 13.72
N SER A 74 12.41 -5.19 13.38
CA SER A 74 13.18 -5.24 12.15
C SER A 74 14.46 -6.00 12.36
N PRO A 75 14.77 -7.03 11.55
CA PRO A 75 16.05 -7.75 11.61
C PRO A 75 17.26 -6.86 11.40
N PHE A 76 17.12 -5.79 10.64
CA PHE A 76 18.16 -4.78 10.44
C PHE A 76 18.47 -4.06 11.76
N PHE A 77 17.45 -3.48 12.41
CA PHE A 77 17.65 -2.75 13.66
C PHE A 77 18.03 -3.67 14.83
N GLU A 78 17.51 -4.88 14.86
CA GLU A 78 17.92 -5.87 15.86
C GLU A 78 19.46 -6.10 15.83
N ARG A 79 20.02 -6.26 14.63
CA ARG A 79 21.49 -6.42 14.46
C ARG A 79 22.22 -5.15 14.89
N VAL A 80 21.80 -3.99 14.41
CA VAL A 80 22.45 -2.70 14.73
C VAL A 80 22.41 -2.41 16.22
N CYS A 81 21.28 -2.64 16.90
CA CYS A 81 21.17 -2.47 18.34
C CYS A 81 22.05 -3.44 19.09
N ARG A 82 22.16 -4.69 18.66
CA ARG A 82 23.03 -5.72 19.26
C ARG A 82 24.52 -5.36 19.16
N ASP A 83 24.94 -4.90 18.00
CA ASP A 83 26.34 -4.53 17.76
C ASP A 83 26.77 -3.31 18.59
N GLN A 84 25.85 -2.38 18.88
CA GLN A 84 26.11 -1.22 19.72
C GLN A 84 26.20 -1.52 21.23
N TYR A 85 25.75 -2.69 21.69
CA TYR A 85 25.90 -3.09 23.10
C TYR A 85 27.34 -3.21 23.58
N LEU A 86 28.29 -3.29 22.67
CA LEU A 86 29.69 -3.54 22.99
C LEU A 86 30.51 -2.28 23.36
N GLY A 87 29.92 -1.05 23.34
CA GLY A 87 30.78 0.09 23.58
C GLY A 87 30.25 1.47 23.93
N ALA A 88 28.94 1.75 23.92
CA ALA A 88 28.48 3.14 24.06
C ALA A 88 27.38 3.36 25.10
N GLN A 89 27.53 4.40 25.93
CA GLN A 89 26.54 4.84 26.93
C GLN A 89 25.26 5.45 26.32
N SER A 90 25.25 5.82 25.04
CA SER A 90 24.08 6.34 24.34
C SER A 90 23.88 5.63 23.03
N LYS A 91 22.72 4.98 22.85
CA LYS A 91 22.35 4.30 21.62
C LYS A 91 21.99 5.31 20.55
N ARG A 92 22.87 5.54 19.59
CA ARG A 92 22.66 6.44 18.44
C ARG A 92 22.88 5.67 17.15
N ILE A 93 21.87 5.69 16.26
CA ILE A 93 21.94 5.07 14.94
C ILE A 93 21.96 6.18 13.90
N SER A 94 22.86 6.10 12.93
CA SER A 94 22.93 7.04 11.80
C SER A 94 22.48 6.34 10.53
N LEU A 95 21.53 6.95 9.82
CA LEU A 95 20.92 6.49 8.57
C LEU A 95 20.97 7.63 7.54
N PRO A 96 22.16 8.02 7.05
CA PRO A 96 22.32 9.17 6.18
C PRO A 96 21.65 9.00 4.82
N ASP A 97 21.57 7.76 4.33
CA ASP A 97 21.04 7.43 3.01
C ASP A 97 19.51 7.23 2.98
N GLU A 98 18.85 7.30 4.16
CA GLU A 98 17.40 7.14 4.24
C GLU A 98 16.69 8.50 4.20
N GLU A 99 15.55 8.53 3.51
CA GLU A 99 14.70 9.70 3.48
C GLU A 99 13.88 9.84 4.79
N PRO A 100 13.95 10.99 5.49
CA PRO A 100 13.24 11.15 6.76
C PRO A 100 11.74 10.93 6.69
N GLU A 101 11.09 11.31 5.59
CA GLU A 101 9.64 11.11 5.38
C GLU A 101 9.30 9.62 5.24
N VAL A 102 10.14 8.85 4.55
CA VAL A 102 9.99 7.39 4.42
C VAL A 102 10.21 6.72 5.75
N PHE A 103 11.27 7.12 6.46
CA PHE A 103 11.58 6.59 7.77
C PHE A 103 10.47 6.85 8.80
N SER A 104 9.83 8.02 8.71
CA SER A 104 8.63 8.34 9.52
C SER A 104 7.50 7.33 9.28
N ALA A 105 7.24 6.95 8.02
CA ALA A 105 6.23 5.95 7.68
C ALA A 105 6.61 4.54 8.19
N VAL A 106 7.89 4.18 8.11
CA VAL A 106 8.41 2.92 8.67
C VAL A 106 8.23 2.88 10.19
N LEU A 107 8.57 3.96 10.89
CA LEU A 107 8.35 4.04 12.33
C LEU A 107 6.87 3.97 12.69
N GLU A 108 6.01 4.67 11.96
CA GLU A 108 4.57 4.61 12.20
C GLU A 108 4.05 3.17 12.06
N TYR A 109 4.54 2.44 11.03
CA TYR A 109 4.21 1.04 10.85
C TYR A 109 4.68 0.16 12.02
N LEU A 110 5.92 0.33 12.48
CA LEU A 110 6.47 -0.44 13.60
C LEU A 110 5.67 -0.26 14.90
N TYR A 111 5.11 0.93 15.13
CA TYR A 111 4.27 1.22 16.29
C TYR A 111 2.81 0.80 16.14
N LYS A 112 2.24 0.89 14.94
CA LYS A 112 0.79 0.80 14.70
C LYS A 112 0.36 -0.35 13.79
N GLY A 113 1.31 -1.01 13.13
CA GLY A 113 1.02 -2.02 12.11
C GLY A 113 0.52 -1.43 10.78
N ASP A 114 0.44 -0.11 10.65
CA ASP A 114 0.04 0.61 9.45
C ASP A 114 0.65 2.02 9.44
N TYR A 115 0.69 2.67 8.28
CA TYR A 115 1.15 4.05 8.10
C TYR A 115 0.13 4.86 7.29
N TYR A 116 0.20 6.19 7.39
CA TYR A 116 -0.75 7.07 6.71
C TYR A 116 -0.51 7.16 5.18
N PRO A 117 -1.59 7.14 4.34
CA PRO A 117 -3.00 6.92 4.66
C PRO A 117 -3.28 5.47 5.02
N ARG A 118 -4.13 5.24 6.03
CA ARG A 118 -4.40 3.89 6.54
C ARG A 118 -5.24 3.07 5.57
N LEU A 119 -5.03 1.76 5.62
CA LEU A 119 -5.78 0.80 4.83
C LEU A 119 -7.04 0.38 5.60
N LEU A 120 -8.21 0.74 5.09
CA LEU A 120 -9.50 0.46 5.70
C LEU A 120 -10.25 -0.62 4.94
N HIS A 121 -10.90 -1.51 5.68
CA HIS A 121 -11.70 -2.60 5.11
C HIS A 121 -13.18 -2.30 5.17
N ASN A 122 -13.85 -2.25 4.02
CA ASN A 122 -15.30 -2.15 3.94
C ASN A 122 -15.92 -3.56 4.03
N LYS A 123 -16.42 -3.91 5.19
CA LYS A 123 -17.02 -5.23 5.47
C LYS A 123 -18.24 -5.53 4.59
N HIS A 124 -19.02 -4.50 4.21
CA HIS A 124 -20.23 -4.68 3.39
C HIS A 124 -19.92 -5.04 1.93
N ARG A 125 -18.85 -4.44 1.37
CA ARG A 125 -18.45 -4.66 -0.03
C ARG A 125 -17.27 -5.62 -0.17
N ASN A 126 -16.74 -6.10 0.97
CA ASN A 126 -15.51 -6.90 1.03
C ASN A 126 -14.37 -6.28 0.20
N SER A 127 -14.21 -4.96 0.30
CA SER A 127 -13.24 -4.17 -0.46
C SER A 127 -12.37 -3.33 0.46
N TRP A 128 -11.15 -3.07 0.01
CA TRP A 128 -10.20 -2.22 0.70
C TRP A 128 -10.16 -0.83 0.08
N TYR A 129 -9.94 0.20 0.89
CA TYR A 129 -9.77 1.58 0.45
C TYR A 129 -8.82 2.31 1.40
N LEU A 130 -8.24 3.42 0.90
CA LEU A 130 -7.39 4.28 1.71
C LEU A 130 -8.23 5.32 2.47
N GLU A 131 -7.79 5.69 3.67
CA GLU A 131 -8.51 6.60 4.58
C GLU A 131 -8.92 7.91 3.89
N ASP A 132 -8.08 8.49 3.06
CA ASP A 132 -8.35 9.76 2.37
C ASP A 132 -9.33 9.65 1.19
N ALA A 133 -9.57 8.43 0.68
CA ALA A 133 -10.56 8.21 -0.39
C ALA A 133 -12.01 8.45 0.08
N VAL A 134 -12.23 8.60 1.41
CA VAL A 134 -13.56 8.72 2.05
C VAL A 134 -13.88 10.15 2.46
N ARG A 135 -13.11 11.16 2.08
CA ARG A 135 -13.49 12.53 2.39
C ARG A 135 -14.81 12.88 1.72
N SER A 136 -15.82 12.97 2.59
CA SER A 136 -17.23 13.37 2.49
C SER A 136 -17.68 14.09 1.20
N PRO A 137 -18.83 13.69 0.64
CA PRO A 137 -19.46 14.35 -0.51
C PRO A 137 -20.08 15.74 -0.20
N GLY A 138 -19.65 16.42 0.87
CA GLY A 138 -20.29 17.62 1.40
C GLY A 138 -19.52 18.95 1.30
N LEU A 139 -18.26 18.96 0.91
CA LEU A 139 -17.45 20.18 0.77
C LEU A 139 -16.72 20.25 -0.56
N SER A 140 -17.49 20.18 -1.65
CA SER A 140 -17.00 20.57 -2.96
C SER A 140 -17.07 22.09 -3.06
N ASP A 141 -15.94 22.77 -2.94
CA ASP A 141 -15.78 24.17 -3.29
C ASP A 141 -16.06 24.33 -4.79
N PRO A 142 -17.13 25.09 -5.19
CA PRO A 142 -17.56 25.13 -6.59
C PRO A 142 -16.56 25.83 -7.53
N ASN A 143 -15.48 26.41 -7.00
CA ASN A 143 -14.51 27.20 -7.77
C ASN A 143 -13.18 26.49 -8.06
N ASN A 144 -13.01 25.22 -7.65
CA ASN A 144 -11.74 24.51 -7.89
C ASN A 144 -11.90 23.54 -9.09
N THR A 145 -11.80 24.09 -10.30
CA THR A 145 -11.82 23.36 -11.58
C THR A 145 -10.50 22.67 -11.93
N THR A 146 -9.63 22.40 -10.97
CA THR A 146 -8.47 21.56 -11.21
C THR A 146 -8.89 20.09 -11.24
N ARG A 147 -9.02 19.55 -12.44
CA ARG A 147 -9.25 18.14 -12.81
C ARG A 147 -8.07 17.23 -12.43
N GLY A 148 -7.49 17.41 -11.26
CA GLY A 148 -6.52 16.50 -10.67
C GLY A 148 -7.19 15.85 -9.45
N GLY A 149 -7.46 14.55 -9.51
CA GLY A 149 -8.01 13.84 -8.36
C GLY A 149 -7.14 14.13 -7.12
N ARG A 150 -7.75 14.67 -6.08
CA ARG A 150 -7.09 15.05 -4.81
C ARG A 150 -6.28 13.92 -4.15
N GLY A 151 -6.42 12.66 -4.61
CA GLY A 151 -5.60 11.53 -4.17
C GLY A 151 -4.21 11.46 -4.80
N ALA A 152 -3.95 12.14 -5.94
CA ALA A 152 -2.68 12.05 -6.64
C ALA A 152 -1.52 12.80 -5.95
N VAL A 153 -1.82 13.90 -5.25
CA VAL A 153 -0.79 14.73 -4.60
C VAL A 153 -0.26 14.04 -3.33
N GLU A 154 -1.10 13.33 -2.61
CA GLU A 154 -0.70 12.61 -1.40
C GLU A 154 -0.08 11.24 -1.69
N ALA A 155 -0.31 10.68 -2.88
CA ALA A 155 0.27 9.41 -3.32
C ALA A 155 1.76 9.53 -3.64
N THR A 156 2.26 10.74 -3.92
CA THR A 156 3.64 11.00 -4.30
C THR A 156 4.41 11.71 -3.21
N MET A 157 5.72 11.50 -3.21
CA MET A 157 6.68 12.22 -2.40
C MET A 157 7.89 12.61 -3.24
N TYR A 158 8.51 13.72 -2.91
CA TYR A 158 9.79 14.10 -3.49
C TYR A 158 10.91 13.34 -2.78
N VAL A 159 11.81 12.75 -3.56
CA VAL A 159 12.95 11.98 -3.07
C VAL A 159 14.24 12.71 -3.49
N PRO A 160 14.89 13.43 -2.56
CA PRO A 160 16.09 14.23 -2.85
C PRO A 160 17.24 13.43 -3.46
N SER A 161 17.43 12.20 -3.05
CA SER A 161 18.52 11.34 -3.55
C SER A 161 18.48 11.08 -5.06
N VAL A 162 17.27 11.11 -5.66
CA VAL A 162 17.06 10.94 -7.11
C VAL A 162 16.50 12.19 -7.79
N ASP A 163 16.28 13.29 -7.04
CA ASP A 163 15.73 14.56 -7.53
C ASP A 163 14.40 14.38 -8.28
N GLN A 164 13.51 13.53 -7.78
CA GLN A 164 12.26 13.18 -8.46
C GLN A 164 11.08 12.97 -7.50
N CYS A 165 9.87 13.22 -8.01
CA CYS A 165 8.65 12.80 -7.35
C CYS A 165 8.33 11.35 -7.69
N LEU A 166 8.27 10.50 -6.67
CA LEU A 166 7.98 9.07 -6.76
C LEU A 166 6.73 8.71 -5.96
N LEU A 167 6.16 7.55 -6.25
CA LEU A 167 5.08 7.00 -5.43
C LEU A 167 5.59 6.65 -4.04
N ARG A 168 4.95 7.21 -3.01
CA ARG A 168 5.31 6.98 -1.60
C ARG A 168 5.38 5.49 -1.27
N ASP A 169 4.33 4.75 -1.65
CA ASP A 169 4.25 3.33 -1.33
C ASP A 169 5.37 2.51 -1.98
N THR A 170 5.89 2.94 -3.14
CA THR A 170 7.08 2.34 -3.77
C THR A 170 8.33 2.58 -2.95
N VAL A 171 8.55 3.81 -2.50
CA VAL A 171 9.73 4.15 -1.70
C VAL A 171 9.69 3.45 -0.34
N VAL A 172 8.50 3.39 0.28
CA VAL A 172 8.29 2.63 1.53
C VAL A 172 8.54 1.14 1.31
N TYR A 173 8.12 0.56 0.18
CA TYR A 173 8.40 -0.84 -0.16
C TYR A 173 9.91 -1.11 -0.22
N CYS A 174 10.66 -0.25 -0.90
CA CYS A 174 12.11 -0.38 -1.03
C CYS A 174 12.83 -0.21 0.32
N ALA A 175 12.36 0.70 1.18
CA ALA A 175 12.87 0.83 2.54
C ALA A 175 12.54 -0.40 3.39
N ALA A 176 11.33 -0.95 3.26
CA ALA A 176 10.92 -2.18 3.94
C ALA A 176 11.80 -3.38 3.55
N GLU A 177 12.24 -3.47 2.28
CA GLU A 177 13.22 -4.47 1.83
C GLU A 177 14.54 -4.31 2.57
N ARG A 178 15.11 -3.09 2.61
CA ARG A 178 16.38 -2.82 3.33
C ARG A 178 16.31 -3.14 4.82
N PHE A 179 15.16 -2.88 5.44
CA PHE A 179 14.95 -3.14 6.87
C PHE A 179 14.48 -4.56 7.19
N GLY A 180 14.22 -5.40 6.18
CA GLY A 180 13.74 -6.78 6.34
C GLY A 180 12.31 -6.90 6.85
N LEU A 181 11.42 -5.96 6.48
CA LEU A 181 10.03 -5.88 6.93
C LEU A 181 9.05 -6.41 5.86
N GLU A 182 8.94 -7.73 5.74
CA GLU A 182 8.13 -8.39 4.70
C GLU A 182 6.64 -8.04 4.75
N GLU A 183 6.08 -7.87 5.95
CA GLU A 183 4.68 -7.47 6.09
C GLU A 183 4.46 -6.03 5.64
N LEU A 184 5.41 -5.13 5.91
CA LEU A 184 5.36 -3.75 5.41
C LEU A 184 5.47 -3.70 3.88
N LYS A 185 6.30 -4.55 3.26
CA LYS A 185 6.33 -4.70 1.80
C LYS A 185 4.96 -5.10 1.25
N SER A 186 4.33 -6.09 1.85
CA SER A 186 3.00 -6.56 1.43
C SER A 186 1.93 -5.49 1.62
N LEU A 187 1.99 -4.71 2.69
CA LEU A 187 1.09 -3.61 2.99
C LEU A 187 1.24 -2.48 1.96
N SER A 188 2.47 -2.02 1.72
CA SER A 188 2.75 -0.93 0.77
C SER A 188 2.36 -1.30 -0.66
N LEU A 189 2.61 -2.54 -1.09
CA LEU A 189 2.18 -3.04 -2.39
C LEU A 189 0.64 -3.04 -2.53
N ARG A 190 -0.07 -3.42 -1.47
CA ARG A 190 -1.55 -3.37 -1.45
C ARG A 190 -2.08 -1.94 -1.55
N LYS A 191 -1.48 -1.00 -0.82
CA LYS A 191 -1.85 0.43 -0.87
C LYS A 191 -1.60 1.01 -2.25
N GLN A 192 -0.45 0.72 -2.84
CA GLN A 192 -0.11 1.15 -4.20
C GLN A 192 -1.13 0.66 -5.23
N GLY A 193 -1.63 -0.56 -5.09
CA GLY A 193 -2.67 -1.12 -5.96
C GLY A 193 -4.02 -0.39 -5.90
N LEU A 194 -4.26 0.42 -4.86
CA LEU A 194 -5.47 1.23 -4.68
C LEU A 194 -5.32 2.67 -5.19
N GLN A 195 -4.11 3.08 -5.56
CA GLN A 195 -3.86 4.42 -6.11
C GLN A 195 -4.44 4.54 -7.52
N SER A 196 -4.96 5.73 -7.83
CA SER A 196 -5.56 6.04 -9.13
C SER A 196 -5.28 7.49 -9.53
N GLY A 197 -5.39 7.79 -10.82
CA GLY A 197 -5.20 9.15 -11.32
C GLY A 197 -3.74 9.63 -11.37
N ILE A 198 -2.77 8.71 -11.33
CA ILE A 198 -1.34 9.01 -11.36
C ILE A 198 -0.89 9.18 -12.81
N ASP A 199 -0.02 10.14 -13.06
CA ASP A 199 0.55 10.38 -14.39
C ASP A 199 1.53 9.27 -14.80
N VAL A 200 1.68 9.10 -16.12
CA VAL A 200 2.55 8.07 -16.72
C VAL A 200 4.01 8.26 -16.30
N GLY A 201 4.49 9.51 -16.24
CA GLY A 201 5.86 9.81 -15.88
C GLY A 201 6.19 9.38 -14.45
N THR A 202 5.31 9.69 -13.49
CA THR A 202 5.48 9.26 -12.09
C THR A 202 5.45 7.74 -11.96
N ILE A 203 4.58 7.05 -12.69
CA ILE A 203 4.56 5.57 -12.68
C ILE A 203 5.87 5.01 -13.22
N LEU A 204 6.38 5.52 -14.34
CA LEU A 204 7.62 5.02 -14.94
C LEU A 204 8.84 5.28 -14.08
N ARG A 205 8.98 6.51 -13.53
CA ARG A 205 10.06 6.85 -12.59
C ARG A 205 10.04 5.98 -11.35
N SER A 206 8.85 5.77 -10.77
CA SER A 206 8.69 4.90 -9.60
C SER A 206 9.01 3.44 -9.91
N ALA A 207 8.67 2.98 -11.13
CA ALA A 207 9.02 1.64 -11.58
C ALA A 207 10.54 1.49 -11.75
N GLN A 208 11.23 2.45 -12.35
CA GLN A 208 12.70 2.46 -12.44
C GLN A 208 13.33 2.44 -11.05
N TYR A 209 12.87 3.31 -10.15
CA TYR A 209 13.33 3.33 -8.76
C TYR A 209 13.17 1.96 -8.07
N ALA A 210 12.05 1.27 -8.32
CA ALA A 210 11.83 -0.08 -7.80
C ALA A 210 12.87 -1.08 -8.35
N TYR A 211 13.21 -0.99 -9.65
CA TYR A 211 14.22 -1.84 -10.25
C TYR A 211 15.63 -1.60 -9.69
N ASP A 212 15.94 -0.36 -9.36
CA ASP A 212 17.25 0.03 -8.82
C ASP A 212 17.40 -0.32 -7.32
N ASN A 213 16.29 -0.36 -6.58
CA ASN A 213 16.27 -0.49 -5.12
C ASN A 213 15.69 -1.81 -4.61
N THR A 214 15.41 -2.78 -5.47
CA THR A 214 14.99 -4.13 -5.08
C THR A 214 15.89 -5.17 -5.71
N PRO A 215 16.22 -6.28 -4.99
CA PRO A 215 17.01 -7.35 -5.57
C PRO A 215 16.23 -8.09 -6.66
N ASP A 216 16.95 -8.78 -7.55
CA ASP A 216 16.32 -9.55 -8.64
C ASP A 216 15.44 -10.71 -8.13
N THR A 217 15.70 -11.15 -6.91
CA THR A 217 14.92 -12.20 -6.24
C THR A 217 13.53 -11.71 -5.79
N ASP A 218 13.35 -10.39 -5.58
CA ASP A 218 12.05 -9.82 -5.25
C ASP A 218 11.36 -9.24 -6.49
N SER A 219 10.57 -10.07 -7.14
CA SER A 219 9.85 -9.69 -8.36
C SER A 219 8.46 -9.06 -8.11
N ARG A 220 7.95 -9.05 -6.87
CA ARG A 220 6.55 -8.68 -6.58
C ARG A 220 6.20 -7.25 -7.00
N LEU A 221 7.01 -6.27 -6.60
CA LEU A 221 6.80 -4.87 -6.96
C LEU A 221 7.02 -4.65 -8.46
N ARG A 222 8.05 -5.28 -9.05
CA ARG A 222 8.32 -5.22 -10.50
C ARG A 222 7.15 -5.80 -11.31
N ALA A 223 6.65 -6.98 -10.93
CA ALA A 223 5.49 -7.60 -11.57
C ALA A 223 4.23 -6.73 -11.47
N HIS A 224 4.03 -6.03 -10.34
CA HIS A 224 2.93 -5.08 -10.19
C HIS A 224 3.00 -3.97 -11.24
N TYR A 225 4.18 -3.37 -11.46
CA TYR A 225 4.36 -2.33 -12.47
C TYR A 225 4.17 -2.84 -13.89
N LEU A 226 4.73 -4.00 -14.22
CA LEU A 226 4.55 -4.62 -15.53
C LEU A 226 3.06 -4.89 -15.82
N ALA A 227 2.35 -5.48 -14.85
CA ALA A 227 0.92 -5.73 -14.96
C ALA A 227 0.10 -4.43 -15.10
N LEU A 228 0.48 -3.35 -14.39
CA LEU A 228 -0.16 -2.04 -14.49
C LEU A 228 0.01 -1.45 -15.89
N ILE A 229 1.22 -1.48 -16.44
CA ILE A 229 1.53 -0.95 -17.78
C ILE A 229 0.77 -1.75 -18.85
N ILE A 230 0.76 -3.08 -18.77
CA ILE A 230 0.05 -3.95 -19.71
C ILE A 230 -1.46 -3.69 -19.65
N ARG A 231 -2.04 -3.59 -18.46
CA ARG A 231 -3.47 -3.29 -18.26
C ARG A 231 -3.85 -1.93 -18.82
N CYS A 232 -3.01 -0.91 -18.61
CA CYS A 232 -3.21 0.46 -19.06
C CYS A 232 -2.54 0.78 -20.40
N ARG A 233 -2.18 -0.25 -21.21
CA ARG A 233 -1.40 -0.11 -22.45
C ARG A 233 -1.94 0.92 -23.44
N LYS A 234 -3.27 1.17 -23.44
CA LYS A 234 -3.87 2.19 -24.31
C LYS A 234 -3.43 3.61 -23.96
N THR A 235 -3.15 3.88 -22.68
CA THR A 235 -2.64 5.16 -22.20
C THR A 235 -1.14 5.26 -22.45
N PHE A 236 -0.38 4.24 -22.06
CA PHE A 236 1.08 4.24 -22.18
C PHE A 236 1.55 4.35 -23.64
N LYS A 237 0.96 3.62 -24.57
CA LYS A 237 1.36 3.68 -26.00
C LYS A 237 1.14 5.02 -26.68
N LYS A 238 0.32 5.91 -26.09
CA LYS A 238 0.06 7.27 -26.59
C LYS A 238 0.88 8.34 -25.88
N SER A 239 1.63 7.95 -24.87
CA SER A 239 2.41 8.87 -24.05
C SER A 239 3.79 9.10 -24.65
N GLY A 240 4.12 10.35 -24.95
CA GLY A 240 5.48 10.74 -25.34
C GLY A 240 6.50 10.50 -24.22
N THR A 241 6.06 10.56 -22.96
CA THR A 241 6.90 10.22 -21.80
C THR A 241 7.34 8.76 -21.84
N MET A 242 6.42 7.84 -22.20
CA MET A 242 6.79 6.41 -22.36
C MET A 242 7.86 6.22 -23.43
N GLN A 243 7.70 6.89 -24.57
CA GLN A 243 8.71 6.85 -25.63
C GLN A 243 10.06 7.36 -25.13
N SER A 244 10.09 8.54 -24.53
CA SER A 244 11.32 9.15 -23.98
C SER A 244 12.03 8.26 -22.95
N GLU A 245 11.26 7.61 -22.06
CA GLU A 245 11.85 6.69 -21.07
C GLU A 245 12.37 5.40 -21.72
N MET A 246 11.70 4.87 -22.74
CA MET A 246 12.19 3.72 -23.50
C MET A 246 13.48 4.04 -24.26
N GLU A 247 13.62 5.25 -24.80
CA GLU A 247 14.86 5.70 -25.47
C GLU A 247 16.05 5.78 -24.53
N LYS A 248 15.82 6.09 -23.25
CA LYS A 248 16.85 6.05 -22.19
C LYS A 248 17.30 4.62 -21.88
N GLY A 249 16.42 3.63 -22.12
CA GLY A 249 16.67 2.22 -21.85
C GLY A 249 16.41 1.82 -20.40
N GLY A 250 16.90 0.62 -20.06
CA GLY A 250 16.80 0.06 -18.72
C GLY A 250 16.18 -1.33 -18.70
N LYS A 251 16.45 -2.08 -17.64
CA LYS A 251 16.00 -3.48 -17.45
C LYS A 251 14.48 -3.63 -17.50
N ILE A 252 13.76 -2.63 -17.00
CA ILE A 252 12.28 -2.61 -16.98
C ILE A 252 11.69 -2.80 -18.38
N PHE A 253 12.29 -2.23 -19.42
CA PHE A 253 11.72 -2.31 -20.79
C PHE A 253 11.92 -3.66 -21.42
N PHE A 254 13.03 -4.35 -21.11
CA PHE A 254 13.22 -5.74 -21.49
C PHE A 254 12.20 -6.66 -20.81
N ASP A 255 12.06 -6.52 -19.48
CA ASP A 255 11.08 -7.30 -18.72
C ASP A 255 9.65 -7.02 -19.19
N LEU A 256 9.35 -5.75 -19.55
CA LEU A 256 8.05 -5.37 -20.10
C LEU A 256 7.81 -6.06 -21.46
N PHE A 257 8.82 -6.10 -22.33
CA PHE A 257 8.70 -6.81 -23.60
C PHE A 257 8.38 -8.28 -23.39
N VAL A 258 9.14 -8.96 -22.51
CA VAL A 258 8.90 -10.38 -22.18
C VAL A 258 7.49 -10.58 -21.59
N ALA A 259 7.09 -9.73 -20.65
CA ALA A 259 5.75 -9.81 -20.03
C ALA A 259 4.62 -9.57 -21.04
N MET A 260 4.83 -8.69 -22.03
CA MET A 260 3.87 -8.48 -23.12
C MET A 260 3.79 -9.69 -24.06
N CYS A 261 4.91 -10.33 -24.40
CA CYS A 261 4.90 -11.56 -25.17
C CYS A 261 4.11 -12.67 -24.47
N ASN A 262 4.42 -12.92 -23.18
CA ASN A 262 3.69 -13.91 -22.40
C ASN A 262 2.19 -13.61 -22.33
N HIS A 263 1.82 -12.33 -22.14
CA HIS A 263 0.41 -11.94 -22.14
C HIS A 263 -0.30 -12.17 -23.48
N LEU A 264 0.40 -11.99 -24.60
CA LEU A 264 -0.14 -12.28 -25.93
C LEU A 264 -0.34 -13.78 -26.12
N ASP A 265 0.62 -14.62 -25.69
CA ASP A 265 0.51 -16.06 -25.76
C ASP A 265 -0.68 -16.57 -24.94
N ASP A 266 -0.88 -16.07 -23.70
CA ASP A 266 -2.03 -16.38 -22.85
C ASP A 266 -3.36 -16.03 -23.55
N VAL A 267 -3.44 -14.86 -24.20
CA VAL A 267 -4.65 -14.42 -24.93
C VAL A 267 -4.94 -15.33 -26.12
N VAL A 268 -3.91 -15.73 -26.86
CA VAL A 268 -4.04 -16.65 -28.01
C VAL A 268 -4.53 -18.03 -27.53
N GLU A 269 -3.96 -18.57 -26.49
CA GLU A 269 -4.38 -19.85 -25.90
C GLU A 269 -5.84 -19.81 -25.43
N MET A 270 -6.24 -18.73 -24.72
CA MET A 270 -7.63 -18.55 -24.29
C MET A 270 -8.61 -18.45 -25.46
N THR A 271 -8.22 -17.82 -26.58
CA THR A 271 -9.07 -17.75 -27.77
C THR A 271 -9.20 -19.08 -28.46
N ASN A 272 -8.10 -19.84 -28.59
CA ASN A 272 -8.08 -21.16 -29.20
C ASN A 272 -8.87 -22.19 -28.41
N SER A 273 -8.86 -22.09 -27.07
CA SER A 273 -9.62 -22.98 -26.18
C SER A 273 -11.14 -22.76 -26.23
N ARG A 274 -11.57 -21.55 -26.67
CA ARG A 274 -12.99 -21.17 -26.79
C ARG A 274 -13.60 -21.47 -28.15
N THR A 275 -12.81 -21.74 -29.19
CA THR A 275 -13.34 -22.16 -30.49
C THR A 275 -13.58 -23.68 -30.48
N PRO A 276 -14.87 -24.15 -30.57
CA PRO A 276 -15.12 -25.59 -30.75
C PRO A 276 -14.41 -26.02 -32.04
N ARG A 277 -13.64 -27.10 -31.97
CA ARG A 277 -13.18 -27.77 -33.19
C ARG A 277 -14.43 -28.28 -33.91
N THR A 278 -14.89 -27.58 -34.93
CA THR A 278 -15.82 -28.13 -35.93
C THR A 278 -15.07 -29.24 -36.65
N ILE A 279 -15.47 -30.47 -36.37
CA ILE A 279 -15.07 -31.68 -37.13
C ILE A 279 -15.91 -31.70 -38.38
#